data_63a24f813429a07f38390681590280a5
#
_entry.id   63a24f813429a07f38390681590280a5
#
_cell.length_a   1.000
_cell.length_b   1.000
_cell.length_c   1.000
_cell.angle_alpha   90.00
_cell.angle_beta   90.00
_cell.angle_gamma   90.00
#
_symmetry.space_group_name_H-M   'P 1'
#
loop_
_entity.id
_entity.type
_entity.pdbx_description
1 polymer ?
#
loop_
_entity_poly.entity_id
_entity_poly.type
_entity_poly.pdbx_seq_one_letter_code
_entity_poly.pdbx_strand_id
1 'polypeptide(L)'
;MTETEYYTDENAQLVPKGEKLLSITEIAKYRNIPTERLRYYDKIGLLRPDYVDRLTGRRFYSAQQCEKLGTIKELRRLNLSLKEIEDYFNDRNLEKSERVLRQRYELLQKEIADKMEISRVLEQKLNFIKNLSATDFKPVSYTHLRAHETRRHLV
;
A
#
# COMPACT_ATOMS: atom_id res chain seq x y z
N MET A 1 5.51 -14.51 -34.26
CA MET A 1 5.12 -15.46 -33.19
C MET A 1 6.25 -16.46 -33.11
N THR A 2 7.11 -16.32 -32.12
CA THR A 2 8.20 -17.27 -31.89
C THR A 2 7.59 -18.50 -31.23
N GLU A 3 7.59 -19.63 -31.94
CA GLU A 3 7.24 -20.92 -31.36
C GLU A 3 8.23 -21.21 -30.22
N THR A 4 7.73 -21.32 -29.03
CA THR A 4 8.54 -21.71 -27.88
C THR A 4 8.86 -23.19 -28.02
N GLU A 5 10.09 -23.52 -28.39
CA GLU A 5 10.55 -24.90 -28.39
C GLU A 5 10.61 -25.43 -26.95
N TYR A 6 10.06 -26.62 -26.75
CA TYR A 6 10.09 -27.33 -25.48
C TYR A 6 11.06 -28.50 -25.56
N TYR A 7 11.76 -28.79 -24.48
CA TYR A 7 12.49 -30.05 -24.33
C TYR A 7 11.92 -30.84 -23.14
N THR A 8 12.12 -32.13 -23.17
CA THR A 8 11.72 -33.01 -22.08
C THR A 8 12.87 -33.07 -21.07
N ASP A 9 12.63 -32.73 -19.81
CA ASP A 9 13.60 -32.88 -18.76
C ASP A 9 13.79 -34.37 -18.33
N GLU A 10 14.68 -34.61 -17.37
CA GLU A 10 14.97 -35.96 -16.85
C GLU A 10 13.74 -36.68 -16.27
N ASN A 11 12.65 -35.93 -16.00
CA ASN A 11 11.39 -36.43 -15.46
C ASN A 11 10.27 -36.49 -16.53
N ALA A 12 10.63 -36.51 -17.82
CA ALA A 12 9.69 -36.53 -18.95
C ALA A 12 8.72 -35.34 -19.01
N GLN A 13 9.13 -34.15 -18.53
CA GLN A 13 8.32 -32.95 -18.51
C GLN A 13 8.77 -31.96 -19.60
N LEU A 14 7.78 -31.29 -20.24
CA LEU A 14 8.04 -30.29 -21.25
C LEU A 14 8.47 -28.99 -20.59
N VAL A 15 9.72 -28.61 -20.73
CA VAL A 15 10.32 -27.37 -20.25
C VAL A 15 10.61 -26.45 -21.42
N PRO A 16 10.32 -25.15 -21.37
CA PRO A 16 10.65 -24.21 -22.43
C PRO A 16 12.16 -24.16 -22.69
N LYS A 17 12.57 -24.41 -23.94
CA LYS A 17 13.99 -24.41 -24.33
C LYS A 17 14.47 -22.95 -24.41
N GLY A 18 15.47 -22.62 -23.60
CA GLY A 18 16.16 -21.32 -23.71
C GLY A 18 15.73 -20.24 -22.70
N GLU A 19 14.66 -20.40 -21.92
CA GLU A 19 14.33 -19.47 -20.84
C GLU A 19 14.80 -19.99 -19.49
N LYS A 20 15.55 -19.15 -18.78
CA LYS A 20 15.90 -19.43 -17.38
C LYS A 20 14.68 -19.28 -16.51
N LEU A 21 14.10 -20.39 -16.10
CA LEU A 21 13.00 -20.41 -15.14
C LEU A 21 13.54 -20.23 -13.72
N LEU A 22 12.85 -19.41 -12.95
CA LEU A 22 13.13 -19.17 -11.54
C LEU A 22 12.14 -19.96 -10.67
N SER A 23 12.62 -20.65 -9.67
CA SER A 23 11.76 -21.26 -8.66
C SER A 23 11.01 -20.19 -7.86
N ILE A 24 9.92 -20.59 -7.20
CA ILE A 24 9.15 -19.66 -6.34
C ILE A 24 10.02 -18.99 -5.26
N THR A 25 11.04 -19.71 -4.74
CA THR A 25 11.98 -19.18 -3.74
C THR A 25 12.93 -18.14 -4.33
N GLU A 26 13.41 -18.38 -5.54
CA GLU A 26 14.32 -17.44 -6.24
C GLU A 26 13.60 -16.14 -6.61
N ILE A 27 12.41 -16.22 -7.21
CA ILE A 27 11.63 -15.03 -7.56
C ILE A 27 11.16 -14.27 -6.30
N ALA A 28 10.80 -14.99 -5.23
CA ALA A 28 10.44 -14.40 -3.94
C ALA A 28 11.60 -13.59 -3.36
N LYS A 29 12.82 -14.16 -3.36
CA LYS A 29 14.05 -13.50 -2.91
C LYS A 29 14.40 -12.32 -3.81
N TYR A 30 14.38 -12.51 -5.13
CA TYR A 30 14.73 -11.46 -6.10
C TYR A 30 13.82 -10.25 -6.02
N ARG A 31 12.51 -10.46 -5.87
CA ARG A 31 11.52 -9.38 -5.78
C ARG A 31 11.21 -8.93 -4.36
N ASN A 32 11.84 -9.53 -3.35
CA ASN A 32 11.58 -9.27 -1.93
C ASN A 32 10.09 -9.33 -1.61
N ILE A 33 9.51 -10.51 -1.81
CA ILE A 33 8.10 -10.81 -1.55
C ILE A 33 7.98 -12.19 -0.91
N PRO A 34 7.10 -12.40 0.09
CA PRO A 34 6.89 -13.72 0.69
C PRO A 34 6.36 -14.75 -0.32
N THR A 35 6.82 -15.99 -0.25
CA THR A 35 6.38 -17.09 -1.11
C THR A 35 4.87 -17.37 -0.98
N GLU A 36 4.31 -17.16 0.21
CA GLU A 36 2.86 -17.29 0.48
C GLU A 36 2.04 -16.32 -0.38
N ARG A 37 2.58 -15.11 -0.60
CA ARG A 37 1.91 -14.11 -1.45
C ARG A 37 1.94 -14.53 -2.92
N LEU A 38 3.02 -15.15 -3.39
CA LEU A 38 3.10 -15.70 -4.73
C LEU A 38 2.10 -16.86 -4.94
N ARG A 39 2.00 -17.75 -3.94
CA ARG A 39 0.98 -18.83 -3.94
C ARG A 39 -0.43 -18.27 -3.96
N TYR A 40 -0.66 -17.19 -3.23
CA TYR A 40 -1.95 -16.49 -3.23
C TYR A 40 -2.25 -15.87 -4.60
N TYR A 41 -1.27 -15.22 -5.25
CA TYR A 41 -1.44 -14.67 -6.59
C TYR A 41 -1.69 -15.74 -7.64
N ASP A 42 -1.06 -16.91 -7.53
CA ASP A 42 -1.37 -18.07 -8.36
C ASP A 42 -2.82 -18.55 -8.13
N LYS A 43 -3.23 -18.70 -6.88
CA LYS A 43 -4.59 -19.14 -6.51
C LYS A 43 -5.68 -18.22 -7.08
N ILE A 44 -5.50 -16.92 -7.05
CA ILE A 44 -6.46 -15.95 -7.59
C ILE A 44 -6.29 -15.69 -9.10
N GLY A 45 -5.31 -16.31 -9.74
CA GLY A 45 -5.04 -16.18 -11.18
C GLY A 45 -4.30 -14.90 -11.60
N LEU A 46 -3.91 -14.03 -10.65
CA LEU A 46 -3.21 -12.77 -10.93
C LEU A 46 -1.80 -12.98 -11.49
N LEU A 47 -1.08 -13.98 -10.96
CA LEU A 47 0.25 -14.38 -11.42
C LEU A 47 0.37 -15.90 -11.35
N ARG A 48 0.14 -16.57 -12.47
CA ARG A 48 0.29 -18.02 -12.57
C ARG A 48 1.73 -18.36 -12.93
N PRO A 49 2.32 -19.44 -12.37
CA PRO A 49 3.61 -19.94 -12.82
C PRO A 49 3.56 -20.39 -14.28
N ASP A 50 4.66 -20.24 -15.02
CA ASP A 50 4.73 -20.77 -16.40
C ASP A 50 4.81 -22.28 -16.40
N TYR A 51 5.42 -22.84 -15.38
CA TYR A 51 5.60 -24.26 -15.25
C TYR A 51 5.36 -24.72 -13.82
N VAL A 52 4.64 -25.81 -13.67
CA VAL A 52 4.44 -26.51 -12.39
C VAL A 52 4.88 -27.96 -12.56
N ASP A 53 5.90 -28.32 -11.83
CA ASP A 53 6.37 -29.71 -11.79
C ASP A 53 5.25 -30.63 -11.26
N ARG A 54 4.83 -31.58 -12.09
CA ARG A 54 3.71 -32.48 -11.78
C ARG A 54 4.02 -33.47 -10.67
N LEU A 55 5.30 -33.83 -10.47
CA LEU A 55 5.71 -34.80 -9.47
C LEU A 55 5.89 -34.16 -8.11
N THR A 56 6.52 -32.98 -8.08
CA THR A 56 6.87 -32.27 -6.83
C THR A 56 5.93 -31.13 -6.46
N GLY A 57 5.09 -30.69 -7.40
CA GLY A 57 4.24 -29.49 -7.25
C GLY A 57 5.05 -28.19 -7.21
N ARG A 58 6.33 -28.21 -7.56
CA ARG A 58 7.18 -27.01 -7.57
C ARG A 58 6.76 -26.06 -8.68
N ARG A 59 6.77 -24.77 -8.37
CA ARG A 59 6.37 -23.68 -9.27
C ARG A 59 7.59 -22.98 -9.81
N PHE A 60 7.58 -22.73 -11.11
CA PHE A 60 8.63 -22.02 -11.83
C PHE A 60 8.07 -20.89 -12.65
N TYR A 61 8.81 -19.80 -12.72
CA TYR A 61 8.39 -18.52 -13.29
C TYR A 61 9.44 -18.05 -14.30
N SER A 62 8.97 -17.52 -15.43
CA SER A 62 9.83 -16.90 -16.46
C SER A 62 10.27 -15.49 -16.08
N ALA A 63 11.18 -14.92 -16.86
CA ALA A 63 11.59 -13.53 -16.77
C ALA A 63 10.41 -12.57 -16.93
N GLN A 64 9.48 -12.85 -17.86
CA GLN A 64 8.28 -12.05 -18.09
C GLN A 64 7.38 -12.01 -16.84
N GLN A 65 7.23 -13.13 -16.15
CA GLN A 65 6.45 -13.18 -14.92
C GLN A 65 7.15 -12.49 -13.77
N CYS A 66 8.47 -12.50 -13.76
CA CYS A 66 9.26 -11.72 -12.82
C CYS A 66 9.03 -10.21 -13.02
N GLU A 67 8.96 -9.73 -14.26
CA GLU A 67 8.62 -8.33 -14.59
C GLU A 67 7.17 -8.01 -14.20
N LYS A 68 6.22 -8.88 -14.59
CA LYS A 68 4.81 -8.74 -14.18
C LYS A 68 4.66 -8.63 -12.66
N LEU A 69 5.39 -9.44 -11.89
CA LEU A 69 5.42 -9.36 -10.43
C LEU A 69 5.95 -8.00 -9.95
N GLY A 70 6.96 -7.45 -10.60
CA GLY A 70 7.47 -6.10 -10.34
C GLY A 70 6.37 -5.04 -10.47
N THR A 71 5.66 -5.06 -11.60
CA THR A 71 4.53 -4.15 -11.85
C THR A 71 3.40 -4.34 -10.83
N ILE A 72 3.03 -5.58 -10.49
CA ILE A 72 2.05 -5.86 -9.42
C ILE A 72 2.47 -5.20 -8.11
N LYS A 73 3.75 -5.33 -7.74
CA LYS A 73 4.29 -4.74 -6.51
C LYS A 73 4.22 -3.21 -6.52
N GLU A 74 4.54 -2.58 -7.64
CA GLU A 74 4.43 -1.12 -7.82
C GLU A 74 2.99 -0.64 -7.70
N LEU A 75 2.06 -1.27 -8.42
CA LEU A 75 0.64 -0.94 -8.37
C LEU A 75 0.06 -1.12 -6.95
N ARG A 76 0.49 -2.16 -6.22
CA ARG A 76 0.15 -2.33 -4.80
C ARG A 76 0.67 -1.21 -3.92
N ARG A 77 1.86 -0.67 -4.20
CA ARG A 77 2.39 0.52 -3.48
C ARG A 77 1.56 1.78 -3.74
N LEU A 78 0.93 1.86 -4.90
CA LEU A 78 -0.03 2.91 -5.23
C LEU A 78 -1.42 2.67 -4.59
N ASN A 79 -1.55 1.67 -3.71
CA ASN A 79 -2.79 1.25 -3.05
C ASN A 79 -3.90 0.78 -4.00
N LEU A 80 -3.56 0.30 -5.20
CA LEU A 80 -4.53 -0.37 -6.04
C LEU A 80 -4.95 -1.71 -5.42
N SER A 81 -6.23 -2.02 -5.50
CA SER A 81 -6.77 -3.33 -5.13
C SER A 81 -6.29 -4.41 -6.10
N LEU A 82 -6.37 -5.68 -5.70
CA LEU A 82 -6.00 -6.78 -6.60
C LEU A 82 -6.88 -6.85 -7.83
N LYS A 83 -8.16 -6.47 -7.71
CA LYS A 83 -9.09 -6.40 -8.84
C LYS A 83 -8.68 -5.31 -9.84
N GLU A 84 -8.36 -4.11 -9.38
CA GLU A 84 -7.86 -3.04 -10.26
C GLU A 84 -6.55 -3.42 -10.96
N ILE A 85 -5.68 -4.19 -10.28
CA ILE A 85 -4.45 -4.71 -10.88
C ILE A 85 -4.76 -5.80 -11.91
N GLU A 86 -5.72 -6.67 -11.64
CA GLU A 86 -6.19 -7.66 -12.61
C GLU A 86 -6.78 -6.98 -13.85
N ASP A 87 -7.63 -5.97 -13.67
CA ASP A 87 -8.20 -5.17 -14.75
C ASP A 87 -7.10 -4.47 -15.57
N TYR A 88 -6.07 -3.95 -14.89
CA TYR A 88 -4.90 -3.37 -15.54
C TYR A 88 -4.17 -4.34 -16.49
N PHE A 89 -4.08 -5.64 -16.13
CA PHE A 89 -3.40 -6.64 -16.95
C PHE A 89 -4.29 -7.32 -17.99
N ASN A 90 -5.58 -7.47 -17.71
CA ASN A 90 -6.53 -8.18 -18.58
C ASN A 90 -6.91 -7.36 -19.80
N ASP A 91 -6.93 -6.05 -19.67
CA ASP A 91 -7.22 -5.16 -20.78
C ASP A 91 -5.92 -4.63 -21.39
N ARG A 92 -5.54 -5.16 -22.56
CA ARG A 92 -4.46 -4.58 -23.40
C ARG A 92 -4.82 -3.18 -23.95
N ASN A 93 -5.86 -2.57 -23.43
CA ASN A 93 -6.32 -1.24 -23.80
C ASN A 93 -5.65 -0.20 -22.90
N LEU A 94 -4.71 0.55 -23.48
CA LEU A 94 -4.01 1.65 -22.82
C LEU A 94 -4.98 2.65 -22.15
N GLU A 95 -6.14 2.90 -22.76
CA GLU A 95 -7.15 3.84 -22.22
C GLU A 95 -7.72 3.36 -20.87
N LYS A 96 -7.94 2.06 -20.72
CA LYS A 96 -8.43 1.51 -19.45
C LYS A 96 -7.35 1.54 -18.37
N SER A 97 -6.11 1.19 -18.74
CA SER A 97 -4.98 1.29 -17.82
C SER A 97 -4.75 2.73 -17.37
N GLU A 98 -4.82 3.70 -18.30
CA GLU A 98 -4.76 5.12 -17.98
C GLU A 98 -5.89 5.55 -17.04
N ARG A 99 -7.11 5.10 -17.29
CA ARG A 99 -8.27 5.43 -16.45
C ARG A 99 -8.09 4.97 -15.01
N VAL A 100 -7.65 3.74 -14.78
CA VAL A 100 -7.37 3.19 -13.43
C VAL A 100 -6.32 4.04 -12.71
N LEU A 101 -5.21 4.34 -13.38
CA LEU A 101 -4.14 5.15 -12.80
C LEU A 101 -4.57 6.59 -12.54
N ARG A 102 -5.35 7.19 -13.45
CA ARG A 102 -5.89 8.55 -13.31
C ARG A 102 -6.85 8.66 -12.13
N GLN A 103 -7.77 7.71 -11.99
CA GLN A 103 -8.67 7.66 -10.83
C GLN A 103 -7.89 7.58 -9.51
N ARG A 104 -6.84 6.74 -9.45
CA ARG A 104 -6.02 6.64 -8.25
C ARG A 104 -5.24 7.93 -7.98
N TYR A 105 -4.72 8.56 -9.03
CA TYR A 105 -4.05 9.85 -8.92
C TYR A 105 -4.97 10.93 -8.35
N GLU A 106 -6.21 11.04 -8.85
CA GLU A 106 -7.22 12.02 -8.37
C GLU A 106 -7.58 11.77 -6.90
N LEU A 107 -7.79 10.52 -6.50
CA LEU A 107 -8.03 10.15 -5.11
C LEU A 107 -6.84 10.55 -4.21
N LEU A 108 -5.62 10.30 -4.67
CA LEU A 108 -4.42 10.65 -3.93
C LEU A 108 -4.27 12.18 -3.78
N GLN A 109 -4.59 12.96 -4.83
CA GLN A 109 -4.58 14.41 -4.74
C GLN A 109 -5.57 14.92 -3.71
N LYS A 110 -6.75 14.32 -3.63
CA LYS A 110 -7.74 14.63 -2.60
C LYS A 110 -7.24 14.27 -1.20
N GLU A 111 -6.68 13.08 -1.02
CA GLU A 111 -6.08 12.66 0.26
C GLU A 111 -4.97 13.64 0.72
N ILE A 112 -4.14 14.12 -0.21
CA ILE A 112 -3.11 15.12 0.07
C ILE A 112 -3.72 16.43 0.54
N ALA A 113 -4.73 16.95 -0.17
CA ALA A 113 -5.40 18.20 0.20
C ALA A 113 -6.03 18.11 1.60
N ASP A 114 -6.72 17.02 1.92
CA ASP A 114 -7.32 16.78 3.22
C ASP A 114 -6.23 16.73 4.34
N LYS A 115 -5.10 16.09 4.07
CA LYS A 115 -3.97 16.02 5.02
C LYS A 115 -3.31 17.37 5.22
N MET A 116 -3.19 18.17 4.17
CA MET A 116 -2.65 19.54 4.27
C MET A 116 -3.55 20.43 5.13
N GLU A 117 -4.87 20.33 4.99
CA GLU A 117 -5.80 21.08 5.84
C GLU A 117 -5.70 20.68 7.31
N ILE A 118 -5.62 19.36 7.61
CA ILE A 118 -5.41 18.86 8.96
C ILE A 118 -4.08 19.39 9.53
N SER A 119 -3.01 19.36 8.73
CA SER A 119 -1.70 19.88 9.12
C SER A 119 -1.78 21.38 9.49
N ARG A 120 -2.48 22.16 8.68
CA ARG A 120 -2.69 23.60 8.95
C ARG A 120 -3.43 23.84 10.27
N VAL A 121 -4.49 23.07 10.54
CA VAL A 121 -5.25 23.19 11.79
C VAL A 121 -4.35 22.83 13.00
N LEU A 122 -3.54 21.78 12.90
CA LEU A 122 -2.61 21.39 13.95
C LEU A 122 -1.56 22.48 14.21
N GLU A 123 -1.00 23.07 13.15
CA GLU A 123 -0.04 24.17 13.27
C GLU A 123 -0.64 25.38 13.99
N GLN A 124 -1.88 25.77 13.63
CA GLN A 124 -2.60 26.84 14.31
C GLN A 124 -2.77 26.55 15.81
N LYS A 125 -3.15 25.30 16.17
CA LYS A 125 -3.28 24.89 17.58
C LYS A 125 -1.95 24.93 18.33
N LEU A 126 -0.88 24.45 17.71
CA LEU A 126 0.45 24.50 18.31
C LEU A 126 0.92 25.94 18.53
N ASN A 127 0.71 26.83 17.57
CA ASN A 127 1.06 28.26 17.70
C ASN A 127 0.23 28.92 18.79
N PHE A 128 -1.06 28.61 18.91
CA PHE A 128 -1.91 29.10 19.98
C PHE A 128 -1.38 28.69 21.37
N ILE A 129 -1.05 27.40 21.57
CA ILE A 129 -0.49 26.89 22.83
C ILE A 129 0.85 27.56 23.13
N LYS A 130 1.73 27.71 22.13
CA LYS A 130 3.02 28.39 22.29
C LYS A 130 2.85 29.83 22.72
N ASN A 131 1.90 30.56 22.17
CA ASN A 131 1.63 31.94 22.55
C ASN A 131 1.04 32.04 23.97
N LEU A 132 0.19 31.09 24.37
CA LEU A 132 -0.30 31.03 25.76
C LEU A 132 0.83 30.79 26.76
N SER A 133 1.79 29.93 26.45
CA SER A 133 2.93 29.64 27.34
C SER A 133 3.97 30.81 27.37
N ALA A 134 4.01 31.61 26.31
CA ALA A 134 4.86 32.78 26.23
C ALA A 134 4.24 34.02 26.94
N THR A 135 2.94 34.00 27.14
CA THR A 135 2.25 35.06 27.92
C THR A 135 2.29 34.62 29.37
N ASP A 136 3.07 35.28 30.20
CA ASP A 136 3.07 35.11 31.66
C ASP A 136 1.62 35.31 32.15
N PHE A 137 0.92 34.20 32.37
CA PHE A 137 -0.30 34.21 33.12
C PHE A 137 0.06 34.55 34.57
N LYS A 138 0.10 35.86 34.90
CA LYS A 138 0.03 36.27 36.31
C LYS A 138 -1.28 35.69 36.84
N PRO A 139 -1.23 34.79 37.83
CA PRO A 139 -2.48 34.31 38.43
C PRO A 139 -3.18 35.54 38.98
N VAL A 140 -4.41 35.79 38.50
CA VAL A 140 -5.28 36.80 39.06
C VAL A 140 -5.55 36.33 40.49
N SER A 141 -4.90 36.98 41.47
CA SER A 141 -5.12 36.74 42.88
C SER A 141 -6.59 37.12 43.14
N TYR A 142 -7.41 36.15 43.33
CA TYR A 142 -8.76 36.35 43.88
C TYR A 142 -8.55 36.78 45.34
N THR A 143 -8.48 38.08 45.57
CA THR A 143 -8.66 38.61 46.93
C THR A 143 -10.05 38.30 47.35
N HIS A 144 -10.15 37.46 48.37
CA HIS A 144 -11.38 37.13 49.07
C HIS A 144 -12.15 38.43 49.40
N LEU A 145 -13.30 38.62 48.77
CA LEU A 145 -14.29 39.54 49.27
C LEU A 145 -14.75 38.94 50.59
N ARG A 146 -14.22 39.51 51.71
CA ARG A 146 -14.74 39.27 53.04
C ARG A 146 -16.24 39.58 53.02
N ALA A 147 -17.05 38.56 53.25
CA ALA A 147 -18.44 38.74 53.57
C ALA A 147 -18.56 39.61 54.83
N HIS A 148 -19.19 40.77 54.67
CA HIS A 148 -19.61 41.58 55.81
C HIS A 148 -20.70 40.80 56.57
N GLU A 149 -20.38 40.31 57.77
CA GLU A 149 -21.33 39.86 58.76
C GLU A 149 -22.19 41.05 59.16
N THR A 150 -23.40 41.10 58.70
CA THR A 150 -24.45 41.94 59.31
C THR A 150 -24.97 41.22 60.53
N ARG A 151 -24.45 41.56 61.71
CA ARG A 151 -25.11 41.30 63.01
C ARG A 151 -26.41 42.07 63.02
N ARG A 152 -27.52 41.38 62.95
CA ARG A 152 -28.84 41.88 63.38
C ARG A 152 -28.96 41.57 64.87
N HIS A 153 -28.94 42.57 65.68
CA HIS A 153 -29.48 42.53 67.04
C HIS A 153 -30.98 42.37 66.95
N LEU A 154 -31.55 41.38 67.65
CA LEU A 154 -32.91 41.25 68.08
C LEU A 154 -33.00 41.59 69.53
N VAL A 155 -33.81 42.58 69.86
CA VAL A 155 -34.41 42.81 71.15
C VAL A 155 -35.71 42.05 71.17
#